data_b899a6994f582541347c0d208f32b03f
#
_entry.id   b899a6994f582541347c0d208f32b03f
#
_cell.length_a   1.000
_cell.length_b   1.000
_cell.length_c   1.000
_cell.angle_alpha   90.00
_cell.angle_beta   90.00
_cell.angle_gamma   90.00
#
_symmetry.space_group_name_H-M   'P 1'
#
loop_
_entity.id
_entity.type
_entity.pdbx_description
1 polymer ?
#
loop_
_entity_poly.entity_id
_entity_poly.type
_entity_poly.pdbx_seq_one_letter_code
_entity_poly.pdbx_strand_id
1 'polypeptide(L)'
;EFTKKHFEKIGSLLAIDEYTNKRVCDELRRLNPKPGASLGETEGRNVQQITPDFIGDTDDNGNISFYINNGNIPELRVSSSFSELMETYRNNKDTMSRREKEALLYAKQKVERAMGYIEAIKQRYRTLTLTMQAIIDWQRKFFQDGDEADLKPMILKNIADRTGLDISTISRVSNVKYAQTNWGTFPLRFFFSDGYTTDDGEEMSTRKIKLALKDLVSKENKTKRLRDDALRAALA
;
A
#
# COMPACT_ATOMS: atom_id res chain seq x y z
N GLU A 1 -24.44 43.67 1.91
CA GLU A 1 -23.49 44.69 2.34
C GLU A 1 -22.29 44.09 3.11
N PHE A 2 -22.49 43.11 4.01
CA PHE A 2 -21.43 42.44 4.75
C PHE A 2 -20.38 41.81 3.84
N THR A 3 -20.81 41.06 2.82
CA THR A 3 -19.94 40.42 1.82
C THR A 3 -19.12 41.44 1.01
N LYS A 4 -19.65 42.63 0.82
CA LYS A 4 -18.99 43.75 0.14
C LYS A 4 -18.13 44.60 1.09
N LYS A 5 -18.00 44.21 2.35
CA LYS A 5 -17.26 44.93 3.44
C LYS A 5 -17.71 46.36 3.71
N HIS A 6 -18.97 46.71 3.43
CA HIS A 6 -19.52 48.03 3.70
C HIS A 6 -20.03 48.10 5.15
N PHE A 7 -19.13 48.05 6.14
CA PHE A 7 -19.46 47.97 7.57
C PHE A 7 -20.09 49.23 8.10
N GLU A 8 -19.69 50.42 7.67
CA GLU A 8 -20.28 51.71 8.06
C GLU A 8 -21.76 51.79 7.65
N LYS A 9 -22.08 51.33 6.45
CA LYS A 9 -23.44 51.30 5.94
C LYS A 9 -24.32 50.33 6.72
N ILE A 10 -23.75 49.21 7.19
CA ILE A 10 -24.43 48.26 8.05
C ILE A 10 -24.77 48.90 9.40
N GLY A 11 -23.80 49.60 10.03
CA GLY A 11 -24.02 50.35 11.26
C GLY A 11 -25.15 51.39 11.14
N SER A 12 -25.15 52.16 10.05
CA SER A 12 -26.21 53.16 9.77
C SER A 12 -27.57 52.53 9.54
N LEU A 13 -27.67 51.41 8.81
CA LEU A 13 -28.94 50.73 8.56
C LEU A 13 -29.54 50.07 9.80
N LEU A 14 -28.70 49.58 10.70
CA LEU A 14 -29.13 48.91 11.93
C LEU A 14 -29.20 49.87 13.14
N ALA A 15 -28.85 51.14 12.97
CA ALA A 15 -28.82 52.18 14.03
C ALA A 15 -27.97 51.73 15.25
N ILE A 16 -26.84 51.07 15.01
CA ILE A 16 -25.89 50.64 16.02
C ILE A 16 -24.65 51.53 16.00
N ASP A 17 -24.06 51.73 17.19
CA ASP A 17 -22.81 52.46 17.34
C ASP A 17 -21.62 51.72 16.69
N GLU A 18 -20.60 52.45 16.35
CA GLU A 18 -19.43 51.94 15.64
C GLU A 18 -18.70 50.82 16.43
N TYR A 19 -18.62 50.96 17.75
CA TYR A 19 -17.98 49.95 18.62
C TYR A 19 -18.75 48.61 18.60
N THR A 20 -20.07 48.67 18.73
CA THR A 20 -20.94 47.49 18.68
C THR A 20 -20.89 46.84 17.28
N ASN A 21 -20.91 47.64 16.21
CA ASN A 21 -20.79 47.16 14.84
C ASN A 21 -19.49 46.41 14.62
N LYS A 22 -18.37 46.95 15.13
CA LYS A 22 -17.06 46.28 15.02
C LYS A 22 -17.03 44.94 15.77
N ARG A 23 -17.56 44.91 17.02
CA ARG A 23 -17.69 43.66 17.79
C ARG A 23 -18.51 42.60 17.08
N VAL A 24 -19.67 42.97 16.55
CA VAL A 24 -20.54 42.06 15.80
C VAL A 24 -19.82 41.50 14.56
N CYS A 25 -19.14 42.37 13.82
CA CYS A 25 -18.35 41.93 12.65
C CYS A 25 -17.22 40.95 13.02
N ASP A 26 -16.54 41.19 14.15
CA ASP A 26 -15.47 40.31 14.61
C ASP A 26 -16.02 38.95 15.12
N GLU A 27 -17.17 38.94 15.80
CA GLU A 27 -17.83 37.69 16.18
C GLU A 27 -18.31 36.91 14.96
N LEU A 28 -18.89 37.57 13.94
CA LEU A 28 -19.29 36.92 12.69
C LEU A 28 -18.11 36.31 11.94
N ARG A 29 -16.93 36.92 12.00
CA ARG A 29 -15.71 36.38 11.40
C ARG A 29 -15.20 35.14 12.13
N ARG A 30 -15.44 35.00 13.42
CA ARG A 30 -15.08 33.84 14.24
C ARG A 30 -15.98 32.64 13.99
N LEU A 31 -17.19 32.86 13.48
CA LEU A 31 -18.11 31.78 13.18
C LEU A 31 -17.55 30.89 12.03
N ASN A 32 -17.73 29.61 12.18
CA ASN A 32 -17.37 28.69 11.13
C ASN A 32 -18.29 28.90 9.90
N PRO A 33 -17.75 29.26 8.72
CA PRO A 33 -18.56 29.49 7.50
C PRO A 33 -19.26 28.22 6.99
N LYS A 34 -18.86 27.06 7.46
CA LYS A 34 -19.44 25.75 7.11
C LYS A 34 -19.66 24.90 8.37
N PRO A 35 -20.66 25.24 9.21
CA PRO A 35 -20.85 24.57 10.50
C PRO A 35 -21.14 23.07 10.38
N GLY A 36 -21.68 22.61 9.26
CA GLY A 36 -21.92 21.20 8.99
C GLY A 36 -20.69 20.44 8.45
N ALA A 37 -19.59 21.13 8.13
CA ALA A 37 -18.41 20.48 7.56
C ALA A 37 -17.75 19.49 8.55
N SER A 38 -17.71 19.84 9.83
CA SER A 38 -17.18 18.98 10.89
C SER A 38 -18.03 17.72 11.14
N LEU A 39 -19.33 17.79 10.88
CA LEU A 39 -20.23 16.63 10.96
C LEU A 39 -20.16 15.75 9.73
N GLY A 40 -19.87 16.33 8.55
CA GLY A 40 -19.73 15.60 7.29
C GLY A 40 -18.31 15.07 7.02
N GLU A 41 -17.30 15.58 7.71
CA GLU A 41 -15.90 15.14 7.55
C GLU A 41 -15.64 13.73 8.08
N THR A 42 -16.48 13.22 8.98
CA THR A 42 -16.37 11.86 9.51
C THR A 42 -16.89 10.78 8.54
N GLU A 43 -17.77 11.12 7.61
CA GLU A 43 -18.39 10.10 6.74
C GLU A 43 -18.17 10.28 5.21
N GLY A 44 -17.60 11.37 4.72
CA GLY A 44 -17.71 11.65 3.30
C GLY A 44 -16.47 12.14 2.55
N ARG A 45 -15.39 12.52 3.20
CA ARG A 45 -14.20 13.04 2.51
C ARG A 45 -13.08 12.03 2.45
N ASN A 46 -12.95 11.44 1.27
CA ASN A 46 -11.73 10.71 0.84
C ASN A 46 -11.25 9.63 1.81
N VAL A 47 -12.12 8.73 2.21
CA VAL A 47 -11.65 7.37 2.45
C VAL A 47 -11.17 6.89 1.07
N GLN A 48 -9.89 7.08 0.77
CA GLN A 48 -9.28 6.47 -0.40
C GLN A 48 -9.55 4.99 -0.25
N GLN A 49 -10.50 4.49 -1.03
CA GLN A 49 -10.81 3.07 -1.08
C GLN A 49 -9.58 2.37 -1.66
N ILE A 50 -8.77 1.82 -0.77
CA ILE A 50 -7.57 1.08 -1.14
C ILE A 50 -8.02 -0.28 -1.62
N THR A 51 -7.84 -0.56 -2.91
CA THR A 51 -8.02 -1.90 -3.45
C THR A 51 -6.76 -2.71 -3.15
N PRO A 52 -6.83 -3.77 -2.33
CA PRO A 52 -5.66 -4.56 -1.99
C PRO A 52 -5.20 -5.38 -3.20
N ASP A 53 -3.89 -5.51 -3.36
CA ASP A 53 -3.27 -6.36 -4.39
C ASP A 53 -3.21 -7.83 -3.96
N PHE A 54 -3.10 -8.07 -2.65
CA PHE A 54 -3.08 -9.40 -2.04
C PHE A 54 -4.22 -9.52 -1.04
N ILE A 55 -4.90 -10.64 -1.06
CA ILE A 55 -5.93 -10.96 -0.08
C ILE A 55 -5.50 -12.23 0.61
N GLY A 56 -5.21 -12.14 1.90
CA GLY A 56 -4.81 -13.22 2.78
C GLY A 56 -5.92 -13.57 3.74
N ASP A 57 -6.05 -14.85 4.00
CA ASP A 57 -6.97 -15.41 4.98
C ASP A 57 -6.23 -16.40 5.87
N THR A 58 -6.55 -16.39 7.14
CA THR A 58 -5.99 -17.32 8.13
C THR A 58 -7.14 -18.13 8.70
N ASP A 59 -7.08 -19.46 8.54
CA ASP A 59 -8.09 -20.35 9.08
C ASP A 59 -7.89 -20.56 10.59
N ASP A 60 -8.90 -21.20 11.24
CA ASP A 60 -8.88 -21.46 12.69
C ASP A 60 -7.71 -22.37 13.12
N ASN A 61 -7.08 -23.09 12.19
CA ASN A 61 -5.91 -23.93 12.44
C ASN A 61 -4.58 -23.16 12.30
N GLY A 62 -4.62 -21.86 12.01
CA GLY A 62 -3.46 -21.01 11.82
C GLY A 62 -2.76 -21.22 10.47
N ASN A 63 -3.42 -21.85 9.49
CA ASN A 63 -2.91 -21.93 8.13
C ASN A 63 -3.22 -20.62 7.39
N ILE A 64 -2.20 -20.04 6.79
CA ILE A 64 -2.31 -18.80 6.07
C ILE A 64 -2.38 -19.11 4.59
N SER A 65 -3.47 -18.72 3.95
CA SER A 65 -3.65 -18.76 2.50
C SER A 65 -3.70 -17.35 1.93
N PHE A 66 -3.25 -17.15 0.71
CA PHE A 66 -3.40 -15.86 0.05
C PHE A 66 -3.58 -16.03 -1.45
N TYR A 67 -4.20 -15.04 -2.06
CA TYR A 67 -4.30 -14.91 -3.51
C TYR A 67 -4.04 -13.48 -3.96
N ILE A 68 -3.64 -13.34 -5.22
CA ILE A 68 -3.37 -12.04 -5.83
C ILE A 68 -4.65 -11.53 -6.45
N ASN A 69 -5.06 -10.32 -6.08
CA ASN A 69 -6.18 -9.65 -6.68
C ASN A 69 -5.78 -9.05 -8.04
N ASN A 70 -5.88 -9.87 -9.08
CA ASN A 70 -5.54 -9.45 -10.45
C ASN A 70 -6.72 -8.81 -11.21
N GLY A 71 -7.85 -8.56 -10.53
CA GLY A 71 -9.09 -8.26 -11.23
C GLY A 71 -9.53 -9.45 -12.13
N ASN A 72 -10.44 -9.19 -13.03
CA ASN A 72 -10.91 -10.21 -13.99
C ASN A 72 -10.02 -10.29 -15.23
N ILE A 73 -8.70 -10.49 -15.08
CA ILE A 73 -7.84 -10.71 -16.24
C ILE A 73 -8.11 -12.12 -16.77
N PRO A 74 -8.65 -12.26 -17.98
CA PRO A 74 -8.92 -13.57 -18.57
C PRO A 74 -7.61 -14.29 -18.84
N GLU A 75 -7.68 -15.62 -18.94
CA GLU A 75 -6.51 -16.42 -19.35
C GLU A 75 -6.09 -16.03 -20.77
N LEU A 76 -4.88 -15.51 -20.89
CA LEU A 76 -4.33 -15.07 -22.16
C LEU A 76 -3.71 -16.26 -22.88
N ARG A 77 -4.18 -16.51 -24.11
CA ARG A 77 -3.64 -17.55 -25.01
C ARG A 77 -3.37 -16.96 -26.39
N VAL A 78 -2.39 -17.51 -27.07
CA VAL A 78 -2.20 -17.22 -28.50
C VAL A 78 -3.30 -17.92 -29.28
N SER A 79 -3.88 -17.24 -30.28
CA SER A 79 -4.93 -17.82 -31.12
C SER A 79 -4.43 -19.09 -31.84
N SER A 80 -5.25 -20.15 -31.85
CA SER A 80 -4.94 -21.41 -32.51
C SER A 80 -4.63 -21.24 -34.00
N SER A 81 -5.37 -20.34 -34.67
CA SER A 81 -5.15 -20.04 -36.10
C SER A 81 -3.73 -19.54 -36.41
N PHE A 82 -3.12 -18.77 -35.49
CA PHE A 82 -1.71 -18.37 -35.65
C PHE A 82 -0.75 -19.49 -35.34
N SER A 83 -1.06 -20.40 -34.44
CA SER A 83 -0.25 -21.57 -34.15
C SER A 83 -0.24 -22.53 -35.34
N GLU A 84 -1.39 -22.80 -35.96
CA GLU A 84 -1.53 -23.61 -37.16
C GLU A 84 -0.78 -23.03 -38.37
N LEU A 85 -0.87 -21.70 -38.55
CA LEU A 85 -0.07 -20.98 -39.56
C LEU A 85 1.42 -21.19 -39.37
N MET A 86 1.90 -21.18 -38.13
CA MET A 86 3.31 -21.37 -37.80
C MET A 86 3.77 -22.83 -38.07
N GLU A 87 2.90 -23.80 -37.77
CA GLU A 87 3.19 -25.23 -38.08
C GLU A 87 3.21 -25.48 -39.58
N THR A 88 2.25 -24.95 -40.34
CA THR A 88 2.20 -25.01 -41.78
C THR A 88 3.46 -24.43 -42.43
N TYR A 89 3.95 -23.30 -41.89
CA TYR A 89 5.22 -22.71 -42.34
C TYR A 89 6.42 -23.57 -42.05
N ARG A 90 6.48 -24.21 -40.88
CA ARG A 90 7.58 -25.08 -40.49
C ARG A 90 7.68 -26.27 -41.44
N ASN A 91 6.54 -26.77 -41.89
CA ASN A 91 6.44 -27.94 -42.74
C ASN A 91 6.66 -27.66 -44.26
N ASN A 92 6.27 -26.43 -44.72
CA ASN A 92 6.26 -26.10 -46.16
C ASN A 92 7.23 -24.98 -46.56
N LYS A 93 8.29 -24.76 -45.82
CA LYS A 93 9.23 -23.64 -45.96
C LYS A 93 9.84 -23.51 -47.38
N ASP A 94 10.06 -24.62 -48.08
CA ASP A 94 10.78 -24.64 -49.32
C ASP A 94 9.89 -24.42 -50.57
N THR A 95 8.56 -24.62 -50.44
CA THR A 95 7.60 -24.55 -51.58
C THR A 95 6.86 -23.22 -51.65
N MET A 96 7.08 -22.29 -50.71
CA MET A 96 6.32 -21.03 -50.55
C MET A 96 6.79 -19.93 -51.50
N SER A 97 5.81 -19.16 -52.00
CA SER A 97 6.06 -17.92 -52.74
C SER A 97 6.66 -16.83 -51.88
N ARG A 98 7.31 -15.82 -52.49
CA ARG A 98 7.91 -14.69 -51.77
C ARG A 98 6.91 -13.93 -50.89
N ARG A 99 5.66 -13.72 -51.39
CA ARG A 99 4.58 -13.03 -50.64
C ARG A 99 4.15 -13.85 -49.42
N GLU A 100 4.03 -15.14 -49.53
CA GLU A 100 3.69 -16.02 -48.41
C GLU A 100 4.80 -16.02 -47.34
N LYS A 101 6.07 -16.00 -47.76
CA LYS A 101 7.21 -15.90 -46.82
C LYS A 101 7.19 -14.58 -46.07
N GLU A 102 6.88 -13.46 -46.72
CA GLU A 102 6.76 -12.11 -46.06
C GLU A 102 5.58 -12.08 -45.10
N ALA A 103 4.40 -12.59 -45.47
CA ALA A 103 3.22 -12.66 -44.59
C ALA A 103 3.48 -13.52 -43.35
N LEU A 104 4.16 -14.62 -43.51
CA LEU A 104 4.54 -15.51 -42.40
C LEU A 104 5.58 -14.91 -41.46
N LEU A 105 6.58 -14.22 -42.02
CA LEU A 105 7.53 -13.47 -41.18
C LEU A 105 6.83 -12.44 -40.29
N TYR A 106 5.86 -11.73 -40.87
CA TYR A 106 5.03 -10.78 -40.13
C TYR A 106 4.20 -11.49 -39.04
N ALA A 107 3.54 -12.60 -39.38
CA ALA A 107 2.76 -13.39 -38.42
C ALA A 107 3.65 -13.91 -37.29
N LYS A 108 4.83 -14.41 -37.60
CA LYS A 108 5.84 -14.87 -36.62
C LYS A 108 6.20 -13.76 -35.63
N GLN A 109 6.53 -12.57 -36.12
CA GLN A 109 6.86 -11.45 -35.27
C GLN A 109 5.69 -11.06 -34.33
N LYS A 110 4.43 -11.13 -34.80
CA LYS A 110 3.24 -10.87 -33.98
C LYS A 110 3.06 -11.92 -32.90
N VAL A 111 3.22 -13.20 -33.25
CA VAL A 111 3.14 -14.30 -32.28
C VAL A 111 4.25 -14.19 -31.22
N GLU A 112 5.50 -13.94 -31.62
CA GLU A 112 6.63 -13.77 -30.69
C GLU A 112 6.38 -12.61 -29.72
N ARG A 113 5.87 -11.47 -30.20
CA ARG A 113 5.50 -10.34 -29.32
C ARG A 113 4.38 -10.71 -28.36
N ALA A 114 3.35 -11.41 -28.84
CA ALA A 114 2.22 -11.86 -28.00
C ALA A 114 2.70 -12.84 -26.93
N MET A 115 3.53 -13.79 -27.29
CA MET A 115 4.15 -14.75 -26.36
C MET A 115 5.01 -14.04 -25.31
N GLY A 116 5.85 -13.07 -25.73
CA GLY A 116 6.65 -12.26 -24.82
C GLY A 116 5.79 -11.48 -23.83
N TYR A 117 4.65 -10.93 -24.27
CA TYR A 117 3.70 -10.23 -23.40
C TYR A 117 3.06 -11.18 -22.38
N ILE A 118 2.59 -12.35 -22.84
CA ILE A 118 2.01 -13.36 -21.96
C ILE A 118 3.03 -13.82 -20.91
N GLU A 119 4.27 -14.06 -21.34
CA GLU A 119 5.35 -14.48 -20.42
C GLU A 119 5.68 -13.39 -19.38
N ALA A 120 5.70 -12.11 -19.79
CA ALA A 120 5.90 -11.00 -18.87
C ALA A 120 4.81 -10.93 -17.79
N ILE A 121 3.54 -11.19 -18.16
CA ILE A 121 2.42 -11.25 -17.20
C ILE A 121 2.60 -12.43 -16.24
N LYS A 122 2.96 -13.61 -16.76
CA LYS A 122 3.22 -14.80 -15.91
C LYS A 122 4.38 -14.55 -14.96
N GLN A 123 5.46 -13.94 -15.45
CA GLN A 123 6.62 -13.61 -14.63
C GLN A 123 6.26 -12.59 -13.53
N ARG A 124 5.47 -11.56 -13.87
CA ARG A 124 4.94 -10.60 -12.88
C ARG A 124 4.15 -11.33 -11.79
N TYR A 125 3.24 -12.22 -12.15
CA TYR A 125 2.45 -13.00 -11.21
C TYR A 125 3.35 -13.84 -10.30
N ARG A 126 4.30 -14.55 -10.87
CA ARG A 126 5.28 -15.37 -10.13
C ARG A 126 6.09 -14.53 -9.15
N THR A 127 6.57 -13.35 -9.59
CA THR A 127 7.33 -12.43 -8.74
C THR A 127 6.49 -11.95 -7.54
N LEU A 128 5.24 -11.57 -7.79
CA LEU A 128 4.33 -11.12 -6.73
C LEU A 128 4.04 -12.25 -5.73
N THR A 129 3.75 -13.46 -6.22
CA THR A 129 3.49 -14.64 -5.39
C THR A 129 4.69 -14.99 -4.52
N LEU A 130 5.89 -15.07 -5.10
CA LEU A 130 7.11 -15.39 -4.36
C LEU A 130 7.41 -14.35 -3.27
N THR A 131 7.25 -13.06 -3.61
CA THR A 131 7.50 -11.98 -2.65
C THR A 131 6.53 -12.06 -1.47
N MET A 132 5.22 -12.21 -1.75
CA MET A 132 4.21 -12.28 -0.68
C MET A 132 4.37 -13.53 0.18
N GLN A 133 4.64 -14.68 -0.42
CA GLN A 133 4.92 -15.93 0.31
C GLN A 133 6.11 -15.76 1.25
N ALA A 134 7.20 -15.17 0.78
CA ALA A 134 8.38 -14.95 1.61
C ALA A 134 8.11 -13.99 2.78
N ILE A 135 7.27 -12.96 2.58
CA ILE A 135 6.83 -12.05 3.65
C ILE A 135 5.98 -12.79 4.68
N ILE A 136 4.99 -13.58 4.25
CA ILE A 136 4.12 -14.38 5.13
C ILE A 136 4.95 -15.36 5.96
N ASP A 137 5.87 -16.07 5.33
CA ASP A 137 6.73 -17.05 6.01
C ASP A 137 7.66 -16.40 7.04
N TRP A 138 8.10 -15.16 6.78
CA TRP A 138 8.94 -14.41 7.72
C TRP A 138 8.15 -13.86 8.90
N GLN A 139 6.97 -13.30 8.63
CA GLN A 139 6.08 -12.64 9.59
C GLN A 139 4.90 -13.52 10.02
N ARG A 140 5.08 -14.84 10.00
CA ARG A 140 4.01 -15.81 10.18
C ARG A 140 3.16 -15.55 11.42
N LYS A 141 3.80 -15.17 12.53
CA LYS A 141 3.12 -14.92 13.79
C LYS A 141 2.15 -13.74 13.68
N PHE A 142 2.58 -12.64 13.09
CA PHE A 142 1.69 -11.49 12.83
C PHE A 142 0.47 -11.87 11.99
N PHE A 143 0.64 -12.68 10.95
CA PHE A 143 -0.50 -13.11 10.12
C PHE A 143 -1.46 -14.03 10.87
N GLN A 144 -1.02 -14.72 11.91
CA GLN A 144 -1.86 -15.56 12.75
C GLN A 144 -2.61 -14.78 13.83
N ASP A 145 -1.91 -13.89 14.55
CA ASP A 145 -2.41 -13.26 15.77
C ASP A 145 -2.79 -11.79 15.59
N GLY A 146 -2.23 -11.13 14.57
CA GLY A 146 -2.48 -9.72 14.29
C GLY A 146 -1.75 -8.73 15.22
N ASP A 147 -0.88 -9.20 16.11
CA ASP A 147 -0.15 -8.34 17.03
C ASP A 147 1.07 -7.70 16.34
N GLU A 148 1.12 -6.38 16.33
CA GLU A 148 2.26 -5.64 15.80
C GLU A 148 3.57 -5.88 16.59
N ALA A 149 3.47 -6.29 17.86
CA ALA A 149 4.63 -6.60 18.70
C ALA A 149 5.38 -7.85 18.23
N ASP A 150 4.67 -8.74 17.52
CA ASP A 150 5.21 -10.00 16.99
C ASP A 150 5.92 -9.86 15.63
N LEU A 151 5.92 -8.65 15.07
CA LEU A 151 6.66 -8.39 13.84
C LEU A 151 8.16 -8.51 14.05
N LYS A 152 8.75 -9.47 13.32
CA LYS A 152 10.21 -9.67 13.30
C LYS A 152 10.90 -8.60 12.44
N PRO A 153 12.14 -8.19 12.79
CA PRO A 153 12.94 -7.36 11.91
C PRO A 153 13.08 -8.00 10.54
N MET A 154 12.83 -7.22 9.48
CA MET A 154 12.89 -7.70 8.10
C MET A 154 13.28 -6.57 7.17
N ILE A 155 14.41 -6.71 6.50
CA ILE A 155 14.87 -5.77 5.48
C ILE A 155 14.66 -6.36 4.08
N LEU A 156 14.67 -5.49 3.05
CA LEU A 156 14.46 -5.91 1.66
C LEU A 156 15.43 -7.01 1.22
N LYS A 157 16.67 -6.97 1.71
CA LYS A 157 17.69 -7.96 1.41
C LYS A 157 17.30 -9.36 1.89
N ASN A 158 16.70 -9.50 3.06
CA ASN A 158 16.26 -10.80 3.57
C ASN A 158 15.29 -11.50 2.61
N ILE A 159 14.35 -10.73 2.05
CA ILE A 159 13.37 -11.24 1.09
C ILE A 159 14.03 -11.50 -0.27
N ALA A 160 14.94 -10.64 -0.70
CA ALA A 160 15.69 -10.84 -1.93
C ALA A 160 16.51 -12.15 -1.90
N ASP A 161 17.26 -12.36 -0.84
CA ASP A 161 18.08 -13.59 -0.65
C ASP A 161 17.21 -14.86 -0.61
N ARG A 162 16.02 -14.78 0.01
CA ARG A 162 15.08 -15.91 0.12
C ARG A 162 14.38 -16.25 -1.18
N THR A 163 14.05 -15.23 -1.98
CA THR A 163 13.29 -15.40 -3.23
C THR A 163 14.20 -15.56 -4.47
N GLY A 164 15.49 -15.23 -4.36
CA GLY A 164 16.41 -15.14 -5.47
C GLY A 164 16.11 -13.97 -6.43
N LEU A 165 15.33 -12.99 -5.99
CA LEU A 165 14.98 -11.81 -6.77
C LEU A 165 15.89 -10.64 -6.41
N ASP A 166 16.04 -9.71 -7.35
CA ASP A 166 16.80 -8.49 -7.12
C ASP A 166 16.12 -7.58 -6.09
N ILE A 167 16.91 -6.92 -5.22
CA ILE A 167 16.45 -6.02 -4.16
C ILE A 167 15.59 -4.89 -4.75
N SER A 168 15.93 -4.38 -5.93
CA SER A 168 15.16 -3.33 -6.60
C SER A 168 13.75 -3.81 -6.99
N THR A 169 13.61 -5.07 -7.34
CA THR A 169 12.32 -5.71 -7.64
C THR A 169 11.47 -5.80 -6.38
N ILE A 170 12.04 -6.28 -5.27
CA ILE A 170 11.34 -6.34 -3.98
C ILE A 170 10.92 -4.94 -3.53
N SER A 171 11.80 -3.95 -3.66
CA SER A 171 11.51 -2.55 -3.32
C SER A 171 10.32 -2.00 -4.12
N ARG A 172 10.27 -2.24 -5.43
CA ARG A 172 9.15 -1.81 -6.29
C ARG A 172 7.83 -2.49 -5.90
N VAL A 173 7.87 -3.76 -5.55
CA VAL A 173 6.68 -4.50 -5.09
C VAL A 173 6.22 -3.93 -3.74
N SER A 174 7.11 -3.71 -2.78
CA SER A 174 6.74 -3.30 -1.42
C SER A 174 6.25 -1.86 -1.30
N ASN A 175 6.70 -0.94 -2.18
CA ASN A 175 6.39 0.48 -2.05
C ASN A 175 4.94 0.87 -2.40
N VAL A 176 4.27 0.14 -3.31
CA VAL A 176 2.99 0.56 -3.90
C VAL A 176 1.86 -0.44 -3.64
N LYS A 177 2.16 -1.59 -3.05
CA LYS A 177 1.21 -2.69 -2.93
C LYS A 177 0.66 -2.85 -1.53
N TYR A 178 -0.60 -3.29 -1.46
CA TYR A 178 -1.33 -3.50 -0.21
C TYR A 178 -1.74 -4.96 -0.07
N ALA A 179 -1.68 -5.45 1.15
CA ALA A 179 -2.20 -6.75 1.54
C ALA A 179 -3.38 -6.56 2.50
N GLN A 180 -4.49 -7.18 2.19
CA GLN A 180 -5.62 -7.34 3.09
C GLN A 180 -5.41 -8.63 3.89
N THR A 181 -5.58 -8.54 5.19
CA THR A 181 -5.52 -9.65 6.14
C THR A 181 -6.79 -9.64 6.99
N ASN A 182 -7.00 -10.65 7.82
CA ASN A 182 -8.13 -10.69 8.77
C ASN A 182 -8.08 -9.51 9.77
N TRP A 183 -6.91 -8.93 9.99
CA TRP A 183 -6.66 -7.84 10.93
C TRP A 183 -6.74 -6.44 10.30
N GLY A 184 -6.81 -6.35 8.97
CA GLY A 184 -6.90 -5.09 8.25
C GLY A 184 -6.12 -5.06 6.95
N THR A 185 -6.12 -3.89 6.30
CA THR A 185 -5.38 -3.65 5.05
C THR A 185 -4.10 -2.88 5.34
N PHE A 186 -2.97 -3.49 5.03
CA PHE A 186 -1.64 -2.94 5.29
C PHE A 186 -0.85 -2.74 4.00
N PRO A 187 -0.11 -1.62 3.85
CA PRO A 187 0.87 -1.52 2.77
C PRO A 187 1.97 -2.56 3.00
N LEU A 188 2.49 -3.19 1.95
CA LEU A 188 3.55 -4.20 2.13
C LEU A 188 4.79 -3.64 2.84
N ARG A 189 5.06 -2.35 2.70
CA ARG A 189 6.14 -1.67 3.42
C ARG A 189 5.98 -1.74 4.94
N PHE A 190 4.78 -1.93 5.44
CA PHE A 190 4.49 -2.10 6.87
C PHE A 190 5.23 -3.28 7.48
N PHE A 191 5.45 -4.36 6.73
CA PHE A 191 6.12 -5.57 7.20
C PHE A 191 7.64 -5.44 7.27
N PHE A 192 8.21 -4.39 6.67
CA PHE A 192 9.65 -4.14 6.69
C PHE A 192 9.98 -3.18 7.81
N SER A 193 10.89 -3.59 8.67
CA SER A 193 11.40 -2.78 9.78
C SER A 193 12.86 -3.11 10.03
N ASP A 194 13.63 -2.10 10.40
CA ASP A 194 14.99 -2.32 10.86
C ASP A 194 15.00 -3.06 12.20
N GLY A 195 16.00 -3.90 12.41
CA GLY A 195 16.24 -4.61 13.64
C GLY A 195 17.28 -3.90 14.50
N TYR A 196 17.14 -4.06 15.79
CA TYR A 196 18.16 -3.77 16.78
C TYR A 196 18.52 -5.07 17.50
N THR A 197 19.80 -5.35 17.63
CA THR A 197 20.27 -6.51 18.38
C THR A 197 20.50 -6.05 19.82
N THR A 198 19.82 -6.68 20.78
CA THR A 198 20.02 -6.46 22.20
C THR A 198 21.37 -7.03 22.65
N ASP A 199 21.86 -6.62 23.81
CA ASP A 199 23.10 -7.12 24.36
C ASP A 199 23.04 -8.64 24.62
N ASP A 200 21.85 -9.20 24.81
CA ASP A 200 21.58 -10.65 24.94
C ASP A 200 21.56 -11.38 23.59
N GLY A 201 21.76 -10.70 22.46
CA GLY A 201 21.80 -11.26 21.11
C GLY A 201 20.43 -11.49 20.47
N GLU A 202 19.34 -11.02 21.07
CA GLU A 202 18.02 -11.08 20.50
C GLU A 202 17.80 -9.94 19.49
N GLU A 203 17.28 -10.28 18.30
CA GLU A 203 16.89 -9.28 17.32
C GLU A 203 15.49 -8.73 17.64
N MET A 204 15.42 -7.46 18.00
CA MET A 204 14.16 -6.76 18.24
C MET A 204 13.83 -5.79 17.10
N SER A 205 12.56 -5.75 16.69
CA SER A 205 12.13 -4.74 15.72
C SER A 205 12.05 -3.37 16.40
N THR A 206 12.47 -2.32 15.68
CA THR A 206 12.34 -0.93 16.15
C THR A 206 10.90 -0.57 16.49
N ARG A 207 9.92 -1.29 15.95
CA ARG A 207 8.51 -1.12 16.24
C ARG A 207 8.14 -1.61 17.65
N LYS A 208 8.65 -2.76 18.07
CA LYS A 208 8.46 -3.28 19.44
C LYS A 208 8.98 -2.28 20.48
N ILE A 209 10.15 -1.69 20.22
CA ILE A 209 10.72 -0.63 21.06
C ILE A 209 9.80 0.59 21.11
N LYS A 210 9.26 1.03 19.96
CA LYS A 210 8.33 2.17 19.89
C LYS A 210 7.02 1.89 20.64
N LEU A 211 6.49 0.66 20.58
CA LEU A 211 5.30 0.28 21.33
C LEU A 211 5.56 0.30 22.84
N ALA A 212 6.66 -0.27 23.29
CA ALA A 212 7.06 -0.23 24.70
C ALA A 212 7.25 1.21 25.20
N LEU A 213 7.89 2.07 24.39
CA LEU A 213 8.05 3.49 24.71
C LEU A 213 6.69 4.20 24.79
N LYS A 214 5.78 3.93 23.86
CA LYS A 214 4.43 4.49 23.87
C LYS A 214 3.66 4.11 25.12
N ASP A 215 3.80 2.86 25.56
CA ASP A 215 3.16 2.37 26.79
C ASP A 215 3.75 3.05 28.04
N LEU A 216 5.08 3.21 28.11
CA LEU A 216 5.73 3.93 29.20
C LEU A 216 5.26 5.38 29.27
N VAL A 217 5.22 6.08 28.14
CA VAL A 217 4.73 7.46 28.05
C VAL A 217 3.23 7.59 28.36
N SER A 218 2.43 6.60 28.00
CA SER A 218 0.98 6.61 28.29
C SER A 218 0.67 6.44 29.78
N LYS A 219 1.53 5.71 30.49
CA LYS A 219 1.44 5.46 31.95
C LYS A 219 2.14 6.54 32.77
N GLU A 220 2.81 7.49 32.13
CA GLU A 220 3.57 8.57 32.77
C GLU A 220 2.66 9.52 33.54
N ASN A 221 3.13 9.99 34.69
CA ASN A 221 2.49 11.05 35.43
C ASN A 221 2.72 12.40 34.74
N LYS A 222 1.67 13.00 34.18
CA LYS A 222 1.74 14.28 33.42
C LYS A 222 2.33 15.45 34.20
N THR A 223 2.32 15.39 35.54
CA THR A 223 2.91 16.43 36.42
C THR A 223 4.39 16.23 36.64
N LYS A 224 4.92 15.00 36.53
CA LYS A 224 6.33 14.65 36.68
C LYS A 224 6.76 13.78 35.50
N ARG A 225 7.11 14.44 34.40
CA ARG A 225 7.52 13.77 33.16
C ARG A 225 8.84 13.02 33.34
N LEU A 226 8.95 11.85 32.73
CA LEU A 226 10.19 11.08 32.68
C LEU A 226 11.21 11.80 31.80
N ARG A 227 12.48 11.80 32.22
CA ARG A 227 13.59 12.28 31.41
C ARG A 227 14.08 11.15 30.47
N ASP A 228 14.75 11.53 29.40
CA ASP A 228 15.26 10.58 28.40
C ASP A 228 16.14 9.49 29.01
N ASP A 229 16.96 9.83 30.02
CA ASP A 229 17.79 8.85 30.73
C ASP A 229 16.96 7.81 31.49
N ALA A 230 15.84 8.22 32.08
CA ALA A 230 14.93 7.33 32.80
C ALA A 230 14.16 6.42 31.82
N LEU A 231 13.76 6.95 30.66
CA LEU A 231 13.12 6.19 29.58
C LEU A 231 14.11 5.16 28.99
N ARG A 232 15.36 5.57 28.79
CA ARG A 232 16.43 4.67 28.33
C ARG A 232 16.68 3.54 29.32
N ALA A 233 16.79 3.84 30.61
CA ALA A 233 16.97 2.83 31.66
C ALA A 233 15.78 1.87 31.82
N ALA A 234 14.56 2.32 31.48
CA ALA A 234 13.37 1.49 31.54
C ALA A 234 13.18 0.59 30.28
N LEU A 235 13.89 0.90 29.17
CA LEU A 235 13.86 0.13 27.92
C LEU A 235 15.05 -0.83 27.79
N ALA A 236 16.10 -0.65 28.59
CA ALA A 236 17.25 -1.55 28.69
C ALA A 236 16.91 -2.77 29.56
#